data_7a17780d4283b744e1762a3d2b84810a
#
_entry.id   7a17780d4283b744e1762a3d2b84810a
#
_cell.length_a   1.000
_cell.length_b   1.000
_cell.length_c   1.000
_cell.angle_alpha   90.00
_cell.angle_beta   90.00
_cell.angle_gamma   90.00
#
_symmetry.space_group_name_H-M   'P 1'
#
loop_
_entity.id
_entity.type
_entity.pdbx_description
1 polymer ?
#
loop_
_entity_poly.entity_id
_entity_poly.type
_entity_poly.pdbx_seq_one_letter_code
_entity_poly.pdbx_strand_id
1 'polypeptide(L)'
;MKMINSMIINEAILITLLICMCSYVTVTDIKHGIIQNKVLLVTGIVGMVANSIYYTFWGRAFFLSFILNFLVMMAISITFYALHIWAAGDSKLLMFTTFLIPARIYYNGNNVTATAVIIIFIFATAYLYIIGESIYLGIKEKNLFK
;
A
#
# COMPACT_ATOMS: atom_id res chain seq x y z
N MET A 1 7.17 18.35 23.66
CA MET A 1 7.19 16.90 23.91
C MET A 1 5.84 16.22 23.76
N LYS A 2 4.73 16.67 24.38
CA LYS A 2 3.38 16.07 24.22
C LYS A 2 2.86 16.04 22.77
N MET A 3 3.07 17.09 21.98
CA MET A 3 2.62 17.16 20.57
C MET A 3 3.31 16.12 19.66
N ILE A 4 4.60 15.89 19.85
CA ILE A 4 5.37 14.92 19.08
C ILE A 4 4.89 13.49 19.39
N ASN A 5 4.60 13.20 20.65
CA ASN A 5 4.11 11.88 21.04
C ASN A 5 2.72 11.59 20.45
N SER A 6 1.79 12.56 20.43
CA SER A 6 0.47 12.37 19.83
C SER A 6 0.53 12.21 18.30
N MET A 7 1.45 12.87 17.63
CA MET A 7 1.68 12.70 16.20
C MET A 7 2.17 11.27 15.89
N ILE A 8 3.17 10.79 16.64
CA ILE A 8 3.73 9.43 16.48
C ILE A 8 2.65 8.37 16.75
N ILE A 9 1.81 8.58 17.76
CA ILE A 9 0.71 7.64 18.07
C ILE A 9 -0.26 7.56 16.91
N ASN A 10 -0.64 8.68 16.28
CA ASN A 10 -1.55 8.68 15.14
C ASN A 10 -0.93 7.99 13.91
N GLU A 11 0.35 8.24 13.64
CA GLU A 11 1.09 7.53 12.58
C GLU A 11 1.15 6.02 12.86
N ALA A 12 1.37 5.62 14.10
CA ALA A 12 1.37 4.21 14.48
C ALA A 12 -0.02 3.57 14.28
N ILE A 13 -1.11 4.29 14.56
CA ILE A 13 -2.48 3.83 14.28
C ILE A 13 -2.67 3.59 12.78
N LEU A 14 -2.27 4.54 11.93
CA LEU A 14 -2.39 4.41 10.47
C LEU A 14 -1.58 3.22 9.93
N ILE A 15 -0.35 3.04 10.42
CA ILE A 15 0.51 1.90 10.01
C ILE A 15 -0.08 0.57 10.51
N THR A 16 -0.58 0.52 11.74
CA THR A 16 -1.22 -0.69 12.26
C THR A 16 -2.46 -1.05 11.44
N LEU A 17 -3.28 -0.06 11.10
CA LEU A 17 -4.45 -0.24 10.24
C LEU A 17 -4.05 -0.77 8.86
N LEU A 18 -2.97 -0.25 8.28
CA LEU A 18 -2.40 -0.72 7.02
C LEU A 18 -1.97 -2.17 7.10
N ILE A 19 -1.21 -2.54 8.13
CA ILE A 19 -0.73 -3.92 8.33
C ILE A 19 -1.90 -4.88 8.51
N CYS A 20 -2.89 -4.53 9.32
CA CYS A 20 -4.09 -5.35 9.53
C CYS A 20 -4.88 -5.53 8.22
N MET A 21 -5.09 -4.47 7.45
CA MET A 21 -5.74 -4.53 6.15
C MET A 21 -4.99 -5.45 5.18
N CYS A 22 -3.69 -5.23 5.01
CA CYS A 22 -2.88 -6.02 4.09
C CYS A 22 -2.85 -7.50 4.50
N SER A 23 -2.69 -7.79 5.78
CA SER A 23 -2.69 -9.18 6.28
C SER A 23 -4.02 -9.88 6.02
N TYR A 24 -5.13 -9.21 6.29
CA TYR A 24 -6.47 -9.78 6.04
C TYR A 24 -6.71 -9.99 4.55
N VAL A 25 -6.40 -8.99 3.72
CA VAL A 25 -6.56 -9.06 2.26
C VAL A 25 -5.71 -10.19 1.68
N THR A 26 -4.46 -10.34 2.11
CA THR A 26 -3.59 -11.44 1.67
C THR A 26 -4.19 -12.81 1.98
N VAL A 27 -4.71 -13.00 3.20
CA VAL A 27 -5.35 -14.27 3.59
C VAL A 27 -6.59 -14.56 2.77
N THR A 28 -7.44 -13.55 2.52
CA THR A 28 -8.66 -13.73 1.72
C THR A 28 -8.37 -13.95 0.25
N ASP A 29 -7.36 -13.29 -0.28
CA ASP A 29 -6.93 -13.47 -1.67
C ASP A 29 -6.37 -14.88 -1.90
N ILE A 30 -5.46 -15.36 -1.04
CA ILE A 30 -4.93 -16.73 -1.12
C ILE A 30 -6.04 -17.77 -1.02
N LYS A 31 -7.06 -17.56 -0.17
CA LYS A 31 -8.12 -18.55 0.04
C LYS A 31 -9.23 -18.51 -1.01
N HIS A 32 -9.56 -17.36 -1.50
CA HIS A 32 -10.76 -17.13 -2.30
C HIS A 32 -10.49 -16.45 -3.65
N GLY A 33 -9.25 -15.97 -3.90
CA GLY A 33 -8.91 -15.19 -5.10
C GLY A 33 -9.65 -13.86 -5.20
N ILE A 34 -10.12 -13.30 -4.07
CA ILE A 34 -10.98 -12.12 -4.07
C ILE A 34 -10.56 -11.13 -2.97
N ILE A 35 -10.38 -9.88 -3.35
CA ILE A 35 -10.21 -8.76 -2.42
C ILE A 35 -11.60 -8.21 -2.05
N GLN A 36 -11.96 -8.32 -0.79
CA GLN A 36 -13.27 -7.91 -0.30
C GLN A 36 -13.41 -6.38 -0.23
N ASN A 37 -14.30 -5.80 -1.02
CA ASN A 37 -14.58 -4.36 -1.01
C ASN A 37 -15.03 -3.83 0.38
N LYS A 38 -15.71 -4.65 1.17
CA LYS A 38 -16.16 -4.28 2.52
C LYS A 38 -14.98 -3.93 3.44
N VAL A 39 -13.91 -4.71 3.39
CA VAL A 39 -12.72 -4.47 4.21
C VAL A 39 -12.03 -3.17 3.79
N LEU A 40 -11.84 -2.97 2.49
CA LEU A 40 -11.28 -1.73 1.95
C LEU A 40 -12.12 -0.51 2.36
N LEU A 41 -13.46 -0.61 2.29
CA LEU A 41 -14.36 0.46 2.65
C LEU A 41 -14.26 0.82 4.15
N VAL A 42 -14.34 -0.19 5.03
CA VAL A 42 -14.23 0.02 6.49
C VAL A 42 -12.88 0.65 6.83
N THR A 43 -11.79 0.08 6.30
CA THR A 43 -10.44 0.59 6.51
C THR A 43 -10.27 2.01 5.95
N GLY A 44 -10.88 2.29 4.80
CA GLY A 44 -10.89 3.61 4.20
C GLY A 44 -11.61 4.66 5.06
N ILE A 45 -12.77 4.33 5.64
CA ILE A 45 -13.50 5.24 6.53
C ILE A 45 -12.67 5.53 7.80
N VAL A 46 -12.14 4.50 8.45
CA VAL A 46 -11.30 4.66 9.65
C VAL A 46 -10.04 5.44 9.31
N GLY A 47 -9.39 5.12 8.19
CA GLY A 47 -8.22 5.85 7.68
C GLY A 47 -8.52 7.31 7.35
N MET A 48 -9.70 7.60 6.81
CA MET A 48 -10.12 8.99 6.52
C MET A 48 -10.24 9.81 7.81
N VAL A 49 -10.86 9.25 8.85
CA VAL A 49 -10.97 9.90 10.15
C VAL A 49 -9.58 10.13 10.76
N ALA A 50 -8.72 9.10 10.77
CA ALA A 50 -7.37 9.19 11.30
C ALA A 50 -6.50 10.21 10.54
N ASN A 51 -6.55 10.21 9.20
CA ASN A 51 -5.86 11.19 8.36
C ASN A 51 -6.39 12.61 8.57
N SER A 52 -7.70 12.79 8.70
CA SER A 52 -8.30 14.10 8.98
C SER A 52 -7.79 14.67 10.30
N ILE A 53 -7.74 13.86 11.35
CA ILE A 53 -7.19 14.25 12.65
C ILE A 53 -5.69 14.58 12.49
N TYR A 54 -4.92 13.69 11.84
CA TYR A 54 -3.47 13.86 11.65
C TYR A 54 -3.14 15.18 10.95
N TYR A 55 -3.74 15.44 9.78
CA TYR A 55 -3.41 16.63 8.96
C TYR A 55 -3.98 17.91 9.53
N THR A 56 -5.07 17.85 10.29
CA THR A 56 -5.63 19.05 10.93
C THR A 56 -4.76 19.52 12.09
N PHE A 57 -4.29 18.60 12.94
CA PHE A 57 -3.64 18.98 14.19
C PHE A 57 -2.12 18.95 14.13
N TRP A 58 -1.50 18.05 13.34
CA TRP A 58 -0.05 17.83 13.38
C TRP A 58 0.64 17.87 12.02
N GLY A 59 0.05 17.27 11.02
CA GLY A 59 0.68 17.02 9.72
C GLY A 59 0.40 18.08 8.66
N ARG A 60 -0.06 19.28 9.03
CA ARG A 60 -0.50 20.30 8.06
C ARG A 60 0.57 20.62 7.00
N ALA A 61 1.84 20.66 7.38
CA ALA A 61 2.95 20.90 6.47
C ALA A 61 3.11 19.79 5.40
N PHE A 62 2.68 18.57 5.70
CA PHE A 62 2.81 17.41 4.82
C PHE A 62 1.54 17.13 4.00
N PHE A 63 0.47 17.89 4.23
CA PHE A 63 -0.83 17.65 3.60
C PHE A 63 -0.77 17.72 2.07
N LEU A 64 -0.09 18.73 1.52
CA LEU A 64 0.06 18.87 0.08
C LEU A 64 0.83 17.68 -0.52
N SER A 65 1.91 17.25 0.14
CA SER A 65 2.68 16.08 -0.28
C SER A 65 1.86 14.79 -0.24
N PHE A 66 1.01 14.65 0.77
CA PHE A 66 0.06 13.54 0.87
C PHE A 66 -0.90 13.51 -0.32
N ILE A 67 -1.55 14.62 -0.60
CA ILE A 67 -2.53 14.72 -1.70
C ILE A 67 -1.85 14.45 -3.05
N LEU A 68 -0.70 15.08 -3.32
CA LEU A 68 0.02 14.88 -4.58
C LEU A 68 0.43 13.42 -4.77
N ASN A 69 1.01 12.80 -3.73
CA ASN A 69 1.42 11.40 -3.80
C ASN A 69 0.21 10.47 -3.99
N PHE A 70 -0.89 10.73 -3.27
CA PHE A 70 -2.12 9.94 -3.41
C PHE A 70 -2.72 10.06 -4.82
N LEU A 71 -2.77 11.27 -5.40
CA LEU A 71 -3.28 11.48 -6.76
C LEU A 71 -2.41 10.80 -7.82
N VAL A 72 -1.09 10.88 -7.68
CA VAL A 72 -0.15 10.19 -8.59
C VAL A 72 -0.35 8.68 -8.51
N MET A 73 -0.42 8.11 -7.30
CA MET A 73 -0.63 6.68 -7.12
C MET A 73 -2.01 6.22 -7.60
N MET A 74 -3.03 7.05 -7.41
CA MET A 74 -4.36 6.79 -7.97
C MET A 74 -4.33 6.76 -9.51
N ALA A 75 -3.66 7.72 -10.15
CA ALA A 75 -3.51 7.75 -11.59
C ALA A 75 -2.77 6.51 -12.12
N ILE A 76 -1.65 6.12 -11.48
CA ILE A 76 -0.89 4.92 -11.83
C ILE A 76 -1.75 3.66 -11.66
N SER A 77 -2.47 3.56 -10.56
CA SER A 77 -3.35 2.43 -10.25
C SER A 77 -4.46 2.26 -11.29
N ILE A 78 -5.11 3.36 -11.70
CA ILE A 78 -6.11 3.36 -12.76
C ILE A 78 -5.48 2.99 -14.10
N THR A 79 -4.30 3.51 -14.41
CA THR A 79 -3.59 3.20 -15.64
C THR A 79 -3.25 1.71 -15.73
N PHE A 80 -2.73 1.11 -14.66
CA PHE A 80 -2.40 -0.32 -14.64
C PHE A 80 -3.65 -1.19 -14.80
N TYR A 81 -4.76 -0.78 -14.21
CA TYR A 81 -6.05 -1.43 -14.43
C TYR A 81 -6.52 -1.30 -15.89
N ALA A 82 -6.47 -0.10 -16.47
CA ALA A 82 -6.89 0.16 -17.84
C ALA A 82 -6.03 -0.59 -18.88
N LEU A 83 -4.73 -0.75 -18.60
CA LEU A 83 -3.81 -1.53 -19.42
C LEU A 83 -3.89 -3.05 -19.18
N HIS A 84 -4.79 -3.51 -18.31
CA HIS A 84 -4.95 -4.93 -17.94
C HIS A 84 -3.66 -5.55 -17.33
N ILE A 85 -2.78 -4.72 -16.77
CA ILE A 85 -1.56 -5.18 -16.06
C ILE A 85 -1.95 -5.75 -14.70
N TRP A 86 -2.93 -5.12 -14.03
CA TRP A 86 -3.43 -5.51 -12.71
C TRP A 86 -4.93 -5.74 -12.69
N ALA A 87 -5.37 -6.63 -11.79
CA ALA A 87 -6.78 -6.79 -11.51
C ALA A 87 -7.37 -5.56 -10.78
N ALA A 88 -8.68 -5.39 -10.89
CA ALA A 88 -9.38 -4.28 -10.22
C ALA A 88 -9.18 -4.28 -8.69
N GLY A 89 -9.00 -5.45 -8.08
CA GLY A 89 -8.70 -5.63 -6.66
C GLY A 89 -7.36 -5.04 -6.27
N ASP A 90 -6.30 -5.38 -7.02
CA ASP A 90 -4.92 -4.92 -6.78
C ASP A 90 -4.82 -3.41 -6.92
N SER A 91 -5.47 -2.85 -7.93
CA SER A 91 -5.52 -1.41 -8.15
C SER A 91 -6.16 -0.67 -6.97
N LYS A 92 -7.28 -1.18 -6.44
CA LYS A 92 -7.90 -0.63 -5.23
C LYS A 92 -6.99 -0.76 -4.02
N LEU A 93 -6.37 -1.94 -3.83
CA LEU A 93 -5.46 -2.17 -2.72
C LEU A 93 -4.30 -1.19 -2.71
N LEU A 94 -3.70 -0.91 -3.88
CA LEU A 94 -2.64 0.08 -4.02
C LEU A 94 -3.09 1.48 -3.60
N MET A 95 -4.29 1.92 -4.02
CA MET A 95 -4.84 3.22 -3.61
C MET A 95 -5.01 3.31 -2.09
N PHE A 96 -5.60 2.29 -1.45
CA PHE A 96 -5.81 2.28 -0.01
C PHE A 96 -4.50 2.17 0.77
N THR A 97 -3.51 1.41 0.29
CA THR A 97 -2.18 1.34 0.87
C THR A 97 -1.53 2.72 0.90
N THR A 98 -1.54 3.43 -0.22
CA THR A 98 -0.96 4.78 -0.30
C THR A 98 -1.71 5.78 0.56
N PHE A 99 -3.03 5.65 0.66
CA PHE A 99 -3.88 6.50 1.49
C PHE A 99 -3.58 6.37 2.99
N LEU A 100 -3.14 5.19 3.45
CA LEU A 100 -2.85 4.91 4.85
C LEU A 100 -1.41 5.20 5.26
N ILE A 101 -0.48 5.40 4.31
CA ILE A 101 0.91 5.74 4.62
C ILE A 101 1.01 7.22 4.98
N PRO A 102 1.47 7.57 6.21
CA PRO A 102 1.63 8.97 6.61
C PRO A 102 2.67 9.69 5.75
N ALA A 103 2.36 10.90 5.28
CA ALA A 103 3.23 11.65 4.37
C ALA A 103 4.61 11.97 4.96
N ARG A 104 4.74 12.08 6.27
CA ARG A 104 6.03 12.34 6.93
C ARG A 104 7.06 11.26 6.64
N ILE A 105 6.64 10.01 6.46
CA ILE A 105 7.55 8.88 6.23
C ILE A 105 8.30 9.03 4.90
N TYR A 106 7.65 9.59 3.88
CA TYR A 106 8.23 9.76 2.56
C TYR A 106 8.54 11.22 2.17
N TYR A 107 8.33 12.16 3.10
CA TYR A 107 8.61 13.57 2.87
C TYR A 107 10.11 13.87 2.97
N ASN A 108 10.80 13.74 1.85
CA ASN A 108 12.23 14.13 1.70
C ASN A 108 12.41 15.17 0.57
N GLY A 109 11.42 16.04 0.38
CA GLY A 109 11.50 17.11 -0.62
C GLY A 109 11.10 16.73 -2.05
N ASN A 110 10.98 15.44 -2.38
CA ASN A 110 10.54 14.98 -3.70
C ASN A 110 9.43 13.92 -3.59
N ASN A 111 8.18 14.34 -3.79
CA ASN A 111 7.01 13.46 -3.71
C ASN A 111 7.01 12.31 -4.73
N VAL A 112 7.65 12.51 -5.89
CA VAL A 112 7.71 11.52 -6.98
C VAL A 112 8.62 10.34 -6.63
N THR A 113 9.69 10.57 -5.87
CA THR A 113 10.62 9.49 -5.47
C THR A 113 9.97 8.46 -4.56
N ALA A 114 9.11 8.90 -3.64
CA ALA A 114 8.41 7.99 -2.74
C ALA A 114 7.46 7.05 -3.49
N THR A 115 6.68 7.59 -4.42
CA THR A 115 5.80 6.81 -5.29
C THR A 115 6.57 5.77 -6.09
N ALA A 116 7.69 6.17 -6.72
CA ALA A 116 8.54 5.27 -7.49
C ALA A 116 9.11 4.14 -6.61
N VAL A 117 9.58 4.46 -5.41
CA VAL A 117 10.11 3.47 -4.47
C VAL A 117 9.06 2.43 -4.09
N ILE A 118 7.83 2.85 -3.76
CA ILE A 118 6.74 1.90 -3.42
C ILE A 118 6.46 0.96 -4.59
N ILE A 119 6.37 1.48 -5.81
CA ILE A 119 6.12 0.66 -7.00
C ILE A 119 7.27 -0.31 -7.24
N ILE A 120 8.53 0.15 -7.16
CA ILE A 120 9.69 -0.72 -7.31
C ILE A 120 9.68 -1.85 -6.29
N PHE A 121 9.35 -1.56 -5.02
CA PHE A 121 9.26 -2.59 -3.97
C PHE A 121 8.16 -3.61 -4.27
N ILE A 122 6.99 -3.19 -4.75
CA ILE A 122 5.89 -4.09 -5.11
C ILE A 122 6.33 -5.04 -6.23
N PHE A 123 6.91 -4.50 -7.31
CA PHE A 123 7.37 -5.34 -8.42
C PHE A 123 8.57 -6.22 -8.05
N ALA A 124 9.51 -5.72 -7.24
CA ALA A 124 10.64 -6.51 -6.78
C ALA A 124 10.19 -7.69 -5.92
N THR A 125 9.26 -7.49 -4.99
CA THR A 125 8.73 -8.57 -4.15
C THR A 125 7.94 -9.58 -4.97
N ALA A 126 7.12 -9.15 -5.93
CA ALA A 126 6.41 -10.04 -6.84
C ALA A 126 7.38 -10.87 -7.69
N TYR A 127 8.44 -10.25 -8.21
CA TYR A 127 9.47 -10.92 -9.01
C TYR A 127 10.24 -11.97 -8.19
N LEU A 128 10.64 -11.63 -6.97
CA LEU A 128 11.30 -12.56 -6.05
C LEU A 128 10.39 -13.75 -5.70
N TYR A 129 9.09 -13.51 -5.52
CA TYR A 129 8.11 -14.57 -5.29
C TYR A 129 8.05 -15.54 -6.49
N ILE A 130 7.92 -15.02 -7.70
CA ILE A 130 7.86 -15.83 -8.93
C ILE A 130 9.15 -16.68 -9.10
N ILE A 131 10.32 -16.10 -8.84
CA ILE A 131 11.60 -16.83 -8.88
C ILE A 131 11.59 -17.95 -7.84
N GLY A 132 11.20 -17.66 -6.60
CA GLY A 132 11.13 -18.63 -5.52
C GLY A 132 10.20 -19.80 -5.85
N GLU A 133 9.02 -19.51 -6.38
CA GLU A 133 8.06 -20.52 -6.81
C GLU A 133 8.58 -21.35 -7.98
N SER A 134 9.21 -20.72 -8.97
CA SER A 134 9.82 -21.40 -10.11
C SER A 134 10.92 -22.37 -9.69
N ILE A 135 11.79 -21.94 -8.77
CA ILE A 135 12.85 -22.80 -8.19
C ILE A 135 12.23 -23.96 -7.41
N TYR A 136 11.24 -23.69 -6.57
CA TYR A 136 10.56 -24.72 -5.78
C TYR A 136 9.89 -25.77 -6.67
N LEU A 137 9.16 -25.35 -7.70
CA LEU A 137 8.52 -26.27 -8.66
C LEU A 137 9.57 -27.05 -9.47
N GLY A 138 10.64 -26.39 -9.90
CA GLY A 138 11.73 -27.05 -10.63
C GLY A 138 12.41 -28.14 -9.81
N ILE A 139 12.63 -27.92 -8.52
CA ILE A 139 13.19 -28.94 -7.60
C ILE A 139 12.17 -30.07 -7.38
N LYS A 140 10.91 -29.73 -7.14
CA LYS A 140 9.85 -30.71 -6.85
C LYS A 140 9.58 -31.64 -8.03
N GLU A 141 9.57 -31.12 -9.23
CA GLU A 141 9.28 -31.89 -10.45
C GLU A 141 10.53 -32.55 -11.05
N LYS A 142 11.71 -32.36 -10.45
CA LYS A 142 13.04 -32.89 -10.96
C LYS A 142 13.33 -32.47 -12.41
N ASN A 143 12.75 -31.38 -12.88
CA ASN A 143 12.85 -30.93 -14.28
C ASN A 143 13.89 -29.83 -14.50
N LEU A 144 14.67 -29.44 -13.48
CA LEU A 144 15.68 -28.38 -13.59
C LEU A 144 16.87 -28.71 -14.50
N PHE A 145 17.03 -29.96 -14.90
CA PHE A 145 18.20 -30.45 -15.66
C PHE A 145 17.86 -31.41 -16.83
N LYS A 146 16.66 -31.30 -17.37
CA LYS A 146 16.30 -32.01 -18.61
C LYS A 146 16.24 -31.09 -19.80
#